data_1e71881bb34fcc893571c1a29bf813f7
#
_entry.id   1e71881bb34fcc893571c1a29bf813f7
#
_cell.length_a   1.000
_cell.length_b   1.000
_cell.length_c   1.000
_cell.angle_alpha   90.00
_cell.angle_beta   90.00
_cell.angle_gamma   90.00
#
_symmetry.space_group_name_H-M   'P 1'
#
loop_
_entity.id
_entity.type
_entity.pdbx_description
1 polymer ?
#
loop_
_entity_poly.entity_id
_entity_poly.type
_entity_poly.pdbx_seq_one_letter_code
_entity_poly.pdbx_strand_id
1 'polypeptide(L)'
;MRRLTLRRQFPRIRGRGRSSVVELIDRLGPVQSQVPRGPFISVAARLPGASYSAVSAAFDAYDIVKATSLRGTVHVSTREHYPLVDAVSQRTLASAWRNQLRLERLDVQEVRNEVERYAAGEWRVRAELLEHMRAWLAEHESAESAAMMEGQGASSLVRAHSALLRRPTDGAWDRRTDVLHRSASTVFELTPVDPDVALVELTQVHLGSYGPATRRDVAWWTGDNLTRVDAVIHRLGDEVVQLRGADGVTYFDLADPPRGGLPDPGLRLLPEYDGLLLGYAPPARSRFLNLDHVDHVWFRKNGVFAPVVLMDGRIVATWRLVKSGRQVHLAVRSVPGEPSVPADSLGEPIAAVETALNVTIGDVDLGRETR
;
A
#
# COMPACT_ATOMS: atom_id res chain seq x y z
N MET A 1 0.19 3.73 22.93
CA MET A 1 -0.13 3.25 21.58
C MET A 1 0.75 3.94 20.52
N ARG A 2 0.59 5.25 20.22
CA ARG A 2 1.29 5.98 19.14
C ARG A 2 2.79 5.73 19.10
N ARG A 3 3.53 5.91 20.21
CA ARG A 3 4.99 5.66 20.27
C ARG A 3 5.39 4.22 19.95
N LEU A 4 4.57 3.23 20.28
CA LEU A 4 4.83 1.83 19.95
C LEU A 4 4.72 1.60 18.44
N THR A 5 3.67 2.13 17.82
CA THR A 5 3.50 2.07 16.36
C THR A 5 4.65 2.80 15.63
N LEU A 6 5.03 4.01 16.08
CA LEU A 6 6.14 4.74 15.46
C LEU A 6 7.46 3.94 15.49
N ARG A 7 7.76 3.25 16.57
CA ARG A 7 8.95 2.38 16.65
C ARG A 7 8.94 1.29 15.56
N ARG A 8 7.79 0.76 15.21
CA ARG A 8 7.64 -0.27 14.18
C ARG A 8 7.68 0.32 12.77
N GLN A 9 7.04 1.46 12.62
CA GLN A 9 6.98 2.16 11.34
C GLN A 9 8.28 2.88 10.96
N PHE A 10 9.14 3.16 11.93
CA PHE A 10 10.46 3.77 11.72
C PHE A 10 11.56 2.88 12.31
N PRO A 11 11.79 1.69 11.71
CA PRO A 11 12.78 0.75 12.18
C PRO A 11 14.20 1.29 11.99
N ARG A 12 15.14 0.83 12.83
CA ARG A 12 16.57 1.11 12.63
C ARG A 12 17.14 0.06 11.68
N ILE A 13 17.38 0.45 10.46
CA ILE A 13 17.97 -0.38 9.42
C ILE A 13 19.38 0.13 9.10
N ARG A 14 20.33 -0.79 8.98
CA ARG A 14 21.70 -0.49 8.59
C ARG A 14 21.82 -0.46 7.05
N GLY A 15 22.64 0.46 6.55
CA GLY A 15 22.84 0.62 5.11
C GLY A 15 21.71 1.38 4.41
N ARG A 16 21.86 1.57 3.09
CA ARG A 16 20.95 2.36 2.25
C ARG A 16 20.77 1.75 0.85
N GLY A 17 21.32 0.54 0.67
CA GLY A 17 21.27 -0.17 -0.60
C GLY A 17 19.97 -0.99 -0.77
N ARG A 18 19.93 -1.76 -1.86
CA ARG A 18 18.80 -2.61 -2.26
C ARG A 18 18.31 -3.51 -1.10
N SER A 19 19.21 -4.23 -0.42
CA SER A 19 18.85 -5.13 0.69
C SER A 19 18.18 -4.39 1.86
N SER A 20 18.64 -3.17 2.15
CA SER A 20 18.05 -2.33 3.21
C SER A 20 16.67 -1.83 2.82
N VAL A 21 16.42 -1.56 1.53
CA VAL A 21 15.08 -1.22 1.01
C VAL A 21 14.14 -2.42 1.16
N VAL A 22 14.61 -3.62 0.80
CA VAL A 22 13.81 -4.86 0.95
C VAL A 22 13.47 -5.11 2.41
N GLU A 23 14.46 -5.03 3.34
CA GLU A 23 14.25 -5.15 4.78
C GLU A 23 13.21 -4.13 5.29
N LEU A 24 13.25 -2.89 4.79
CA LEU A 24 12.26 -1.88 5.17
C LEU A 24 10.85 -2.27 4.72
N ILE A 25 10.67 -2.64 3.44
CA ILE A 25 9.37 -3.03 2.91
C ILE A 25 8.82 -4.27 3.63
N ASP A 26 9.68 -5.22 3.96
CA ASP A 26 9.31 -6.38 4.77
C ASP A 26 8.73 -5.98 6.12
N ARG A 27 9.45 -5.12 6.86
CA ARG A 27 9.02 -4.63 8.19
C ARG A 27 7.76 -3.76 8.16
N LEU A 28 7.51 -3.06 7.07
CA LEU A 28 6.29 -2.26 6.91
C LEU A 28 5.07 -3.09 6.50
N GLY A 29 5.31 -4.29 5.96
CA GLY A 29 4.30 -5.07 5.26
C GLY A 29 3.92 -4.43 3.93
N PRO A 30 2.83 -4.86 3.28
CA PRO A 30 2.38 -4.29 2.02
C PRO A 30 2.17 -2.77 2.08
N VAL A 31 2.92 -2.04 1.27
CA VAL A 31 2.88 -0.57 1.16
C VAL A 31 1.97 -0.17 0.01
N GLN A 32 0.95 0.63 0.26
CA GLN A 32 0.04 1.08 -0.81
C GLN A 32 0.76 1.98 -1.80
N SER A 33 0.64 1.64 -3.09
CA SER A 33 1.35 2.27 -4.22
C SER A 33 0.37 2.74 -5.31
N GLN A 34 -0.75 3.31 -4.90
CA GLN A 34 -1.75 3.87 -5.81
C GLN A 34 -1.17 5.06 -6.59
N VAL A 35 -0.25 5.79 -5.98
CA VAL A 35 0.62 6.77 -6.62
C VAL A 35 2.00 6.13 -6.79
N PRO A 36 2.54 6.03 -8.03
CA PRO A 36 3.78 5.28 -8.29
C PRO A 36 4.98 5.70 -7.46
N ARG A 37 5.16 6.99 -7.18
CA ARG A 37 6.23 7.52 -6.33
C ARG A 37 6.09 7.18 -4.85
N GLY A 38 4.90 6.72 -4.41
CA GLY A 38 4.61 6.46 -3.00
C GLY A 38 5.63 5.55 -2.31
N PRO A 39 6.02 4.40 -2.85
CA PRO A 39 7.05 3.54 -2.26
C PRO A 39 8.41 4.22 -2.09
N PHE A 40 8.83 5.04 -3.06
CA PHE A 40 10.09 5.80 -3.00
C PHE A 40 10.07 6.79 -1.84
N ILE A 41 8.97 7.54 -1.68
CA ILE A 41 8.80 8.50 -0.58
C ILE A 41 8.64 7.76 0.76
N SER A 42 7.95 6.61 0.81
CA SER A 42 7.89 5.77 2.01
C SER A 42 9.28 5.34 2.46
N VAL A 43 10.14 4.97 1.52
CA VAL A 43 11.55 4.64 1.78
C VAL A 43 12.31 5.89 2.24
N ALA A 44 12.18 7.03 1.54
CA ALA A 44 12.83 8.30 1.91
C ALA A 44 12.53 8.70 3.36
N ALA A 45 11.27 8.62 3.76
CA ALA A 45 10.82 9.00 5.09
C ALA A 45 11.39 8.12 6.22
N ARG A 46 11.67 6.84 5.94
CA ARG A 46 12.04 5.83 6.94
C ARG A 46 13.48 5.36 6.86
N LEU A 47 14.10 5.54 5.71
CA LEU A 47 15.49 5.18 5.40
C LEU A 47 16.17 6.33 4.65
N PRO A 48 16.33 7.52 5.30
CA PRO A 48 16.93 8.69 4.66
C PRO A 48 18.27 8.37 4.03
N GLY A 49 18.50 8.84 2.78
CA GLY A 49 19.71 8.57 2.00
C GLY A 49 19.65 7.29 1.15
N ALA A 50 18.56 6.52 1.19
CA ALA A 50 18.33 5.48 0.18
C ALA A 50 18.05 6.13 -1.18
N SER A 51 18.80 5.72 -2.21
CA SER A 51 18.76 6.35 -3.52
C SER A 51 17.61 5.81 -4.38
N TYR A 52 17.22 6.58 -5.40
CA TYR A 52 16.32 6.14 -6.46
C TYR A 52 16.74 4.78 -7.05
N SER A 53 18.05 4.63 -7.34
CA SER A 53 18.59 3.38 -7.92
C SER A 53 18.48 2.19 -6.95
N ALA A 54 18.59 2.39 -5.64
CA ALA A 54 18.44 1.31 -4.66
C ALA A 54 16.99 0.78 -4.63
N VAL A 55 15.99 1.67 -4.71
CA VAL A 55 14.57 1.27 -4.79
C VAL A 55 14.26 0.62 -6.13
N SER A 56 14.69 1.22 -7.25
CA SER A 56 14.48 0.67 -8.59
C SER A 56 15.12 -0.72 -8.75
N ALA A 57 16.35 -0.91 -8.24
CA ALA A 57 17.03 -2.20 -8.28
C ALA A 57 16.28 -3.30 -7.49
N ALA A 58 15.57 -2.95 -6.41
CA ALA A 58 14.75 -3.91 -5.69
C ALA A 58 13.52 -4.35 -6.52
N PHE A 59 12.92 -3.44 -7.28
CA PHE A 59 11.86 -3.77 -8.22
C PHE A 59 12.36 -4.59 -9.40
N ASP A 60 13.48 -4.18 -10.02
CA ASP A 60 14.03 -4.83 -11.21
C ASP A 60 14.47 -6.26 -10.95
N ALA A 61 14.90 -6.54 -9.72
CA ALA A 61 15.25 -7.88 -9.26
C ALA A 61 14.06 -8.69 -8.74
N TYR A 62 12.87 -8.12 -8.72
CA TYR A 62 11.68 -8.71 -8.09
C TYR A 62 11.85 -9.11 -6.61
N ASP A 63 12.73 -8.44 -5.87
CA ASP A 63 12.77 -8.59 -4.41
C ASP A 63 11.56 -7.91 -3.76
N ILE A 64 11.12 -6.82 -4.36
CA ILE A 64 9.81 -6.21 -4.11
C ILE A 64 8.99 -6.20 -5.40
N VAL A 65 7.71 -6.49 -5.26
CA VAL A 65 6.80 -6.64 -6.40
C VAL A 65 5.60 -5.73 -6.26
N LYS A 66 5.07 -5.29 -7.39
CA LYS A 66 3.89 -4.42 -7.47
C LYS A 66 2.73 -5.18 -8.07
N ALA A 67 1.63 -5.25 -7.35
CA ALA A 67 0.38 -5.89 -7.80
C ALA A 67 -0.84 -5.16 -7.25
N THR A 68 -2.00 -5.41 -7.82
CA THR A 68 -3.26 -5.08 -7.15
C THR A 68 -3.55 -6.15 -6.11
N SER A 69 -3.84 -5.77 -4.89
CA SER A 69 -3.97 -6.71 -3.79
C SER A 69 -4.99 -6.25 -2.75
N LEU A 70 -4.64 -6.17 -1.48
CA LEU A 70 -5.56 -5.88 -0.38
C LEU A 70 -6.55 -4.75 -0.72
N ARG A 71 -7.83 -4.99 -0.49
CA ARG A 71 -8.94 -4.07 -0.77
C ARG A 71 -9.05 -3.61 -2.24
N GLY A 72 -8.46 -4.36 -3.18
CA GLY A 72 -8.46 -4.01 -4.61
C GLY A 72 -7.61 -2.78 -4.96
N THR A 73 -6.64 -2.42 -4.12
CA THR A 73 -5.72 -1.31 -4.37
C THR A 73 -4.30 -1.80 -4.69
N VAL A 74 -3.50 -0.96 -5.36
CA VAL A 74 -2.13 -1.32 -5.73
C VAL A 74 -1.22 -1.25 -4.53
N HIS A 75 -0.48 -2.33 -4.28
CA HIS A 75 0.53 -2.40 -3.23
C HIS A 75 1.88 -2.84 -3.77
N VAL A 76 2.90 -2.52 -3.02
CA VAL A 76 4.24 -3.10 -3.11
C VAL A 76 4.44 -3.96 -1.88
N SER A 77 4.86 -5.20 -2.08
CA SER A 77 5.24 -6.14 -1.02
C SER A 77 6.58 -6.78 -1.36
N THR A 78 7.24 -7.39 -0.38
CA THR A 78 8.36 -8.29 -0.68
C THR A 78 7.86 -9.51 -1.43
N ARG A 79 8.77 -10.22 -2.10
CA ARG A 79 8.48 -11.49 -2.76
C ARG A 79 7.92 -12.51 -1.76
N GLU A 80 8.41 -12.51 -0.53
CA GLU A 80 8.02 -13.40 0.55
C GLU A 80 6.59 -13.13 1.03
N HIS A 81 6.19 -11.87 1.16
CA HIS A 81 4.82 -11.51 1.56
C HIS A 81 3.81 -11.61 0.42
N TYR A 82 4.25 -11.59 -0.84
CA TYR A 82 3.35 -11.54 -1.99
C TYR A 82 2.37 -12.72 -2.04
N PRO A 83 2.76 -14.00 -1.82
CA PRO A 83 1.81 -15.13 -1.84
C PRO A 83 0.70 -15.00 -0.81
N LEU A 84 1.01 -14.48 0.38
CA LEU A 84 0.04 -14.23 1.45
C LEU A 84 -0.98 -13.17 1.03
N VAL A 85 -0.45 -12.07 0.50
CA VAL A 85 -1.26 -10.93 0.03
C VAL A 85 -2.15 -11.34 -1.15
N ASP A 86 -1.63 -12.14 -2.06
CA ASP A 86 -2.39 -12.66 -3.21
C ASP A 86 -3.51 -13.59 -2.75
N ALA A 87 -3.24 -14.56 -1.89
CA ALA A 87 -4.23 -15.53 -1.40
C ALA A 87 -5.42 -14.85 -0.70
N VAL A 88 -5.16 -13.88 0.20
CA VAL A 88 -6.24 -13.12 0.86
C VAL A 88 -6.98 -12.25 -0.14
N SER A 89 -6.28 -11.62 -1.09
CA SER A 89 -6.90 -10.75 -2.10
C SER A 89 -7.78 -11.53 -3.07
N GLN A 90 -7.35 -12.71 -3.50
CA GLN A 90 -8.17 -13.59 -4.35
C GLN A 90 -9.51 -13.89 -3.70
N ARG A 91 -9.51 -14.26 -2.41
CA ARG A 91 -10.74 -14.54 -1.66
C ARG A 91 -11.63 -13.31 -1.52
N THR A 92 -11.07 -12.19 -1.08
CA THR A 92 -11.85 -10.97 -0.78
C THR A 92 -12.40 -10.29 -2.03
N LEU A 93 -11.78 -10.47 -3.19
CA LEU A 93 -12.19 -9.88 -4.47
C LEU A 93 -13.08 -10.79 -5.33
N ALA A 94 -13.21 -12.08 -4.98
CA ALA A 94 -13.95 -13.06 -5.79
C ALA A 94 -15.41 -12.67 -6.05
N SER A 95 -16.11 -12.17 -5.03
CA SER A 95 -17.51 -11.76 -5.16
C SER A 95 -17.70 -10.56 -6.09
N ALA A 96 -16.75 -9.60 -6.06
CA ALA A 96 -16.77 -8.46 -6.95
C ALA A 96 -16.63 -8.89 -8.43
N TRP A 97 -15.74 -9.83 -8.71
CA TRP A 97 -15.57 -10.40 -10.05
C TRP A 97 -16.84 -11.09 -10.54
N ARG A 98 -17.42 -11.99 -9.72
CA ARG A 98 -18.66 -12.72 -10.08
C ARG A 98 -19.79 -11.76 -10.41
N ASN A 99 -20.03 -10.77 -9.55
CA ASN A 99 -21.14 -9.83 -9.73
C ASN A 99 -20.92 -8.91 -10.94
N GLN A 100 -19.70 -8.46 -11.16
CA GLN A 100 -19.40 -7.52 -12.24
C GLN A 100 -19.42 -8.22 -13.61
N LEU A 101 -18.97 -9.49 -13.69
CA LEU A 101 -18.97 -10.26 -14.92
C LEU A 101 -20.31 -10.96 -15.20
N ARG A 102 -21.24 -10.97 -14.24
CA ARG A 102 -22.54 -11.66 -14.38
C ARG A 102 -22.37 -13.11 -14.80
N LEU A 103 -21.46 -13.82 -14.14
CA LEU A 103 -21.17 -15.21 -14.47
C LEU A 103 -22.32 -16.13 -14.11
N GLU A 104 -22.76 -16.97 -15.07
CA GLU A 104 -23.83 -17.96 -14.93
C GLU A 104 -23.32 -19.40 -15.04
N ARG A 105 -22.32 -19.64 -15.88
CA ARG A 105 -21.78 -20.97 -16.21
C ARG A 105 -20.41 -21.20 -15.60
N LEU A 106 -19.52 -20.20 -15.73
CA LEU A 106 -18.14 -20.30 -15.28
C LEU A 106 -17.99 -19.97 -13.80
N ASP A 107 -17.06 -20.66 -13.14
CA ASP A 107 -16.57 -20.20 -11.85
C ASP A 107 -15.62 -19.02 -12.01
N VAL A 108 -15.59 -18.14 -11.00
CA VAL A 108 -14.65 -17.01 -10.95
C VAL A 108 -13.20 -17.47 -11.08
N GLN A 109 -12.86 -18.64 -10.52
CA GLN A 109 -11.50 -19.16 -10.59
C GLN A 109 -11.11 -19.58 -12.02
N GLU A 110 -12.05 -20.11 -12.82
CA GLU A 110 -11.78 -20.42 -14.23
C GLU A 110 -11.46 -19.14 -15.03
N VAL A 111 -12.22 -18.06 -14.78
CA VAL A 111 -11.96 -16.75 -15.42
C VAL A 111 -10.59 -16.20 -15.00
N ARG A 112 -10.24 -16.32 -13.72
CA ARG A 112 -8.93 -15.88 -13.21
C ARG A 112 -7.79 -16.69 -13.81
N ASN A 113 -7.93 -18.02 -13.85
CA ASN A 113 -6.93 -18.92 -14.44
C ASN A 113 -6.69 -18.59 -15.91
N GLU A 114 -7.74 -18.21 -16.65
CA GLU A 114 -7.59 -17.83 -18.06
C GLU A 114 -6.82 -16.51 -18.21
N VAL A 115 -7.09 -15.51 -17.38
CA VAL A 115 -6.30 -14.25 -17.37
C VAL A 115 -4.82 -14.55 -17.09
N GLU A 116 -4.55 -15.40 -16.09
CA GLU A 116 -3.18 -15.77 -15.73
C GLU A 116 -2.49 -16.56 -16.84
N ARG A 117 -3.20 -17.52 -17.46
CA ARG A 117 -2.70 -18.29 -18.57
C ARG A 117 -2.31 -17.41 -19.76
N TYR A 118 -3.15 -16.46 -20.12
CA TYR A 118 -2.87 -15.51 -21.20
C TYR A 118 -1.71 -14.57 -20.88
N ALA A 119 -1.57 -14.16 -19.61
CA ALA A 119 -0.48 -13.32 -19.14
C ALA A 119 0.80 -14.09 -18.77
N ALA A 120 0.86 -15.41 -18.96
CA ALA A 120 2.00 -16.23 -18.55
C ALA A 120 3.21 -16.06 -19.47
N GLY A 121 2.99 -16.02 -20.79
CA GLY A 121 4.07 -16.03 -21.80
C GLY A 121 4.90 -14.76 -21.83
N GLU A 122 4.24 -13.62 -21.73
CA GLU A 122 4.88 -12.31 -21.88
C GLU A 122 4.17 -11.21 -21.10
N TRP A 123 4.82 -10.05 -21.00
CA TRP A 123 4.24 -8.85 -20.41
C TRP A 123 3.19 -8.26 -21.35
N ARG A 124 1.92 -8.15 -20.87
CA ARG A 124 0.77 -7.69 -21.63
C ARG A 124 0.33 -6.28 -21.23
N VAL A 125 -0.03 -5.47 -22.20
CA VAL A 125 -0.77 -4.23 -21.90
C VAL A 125 -2.22 -4.55 -21.55
N ARG A 126 -2.86 -3.64 -20.82
CA ARG A 126 -4.24 -3.82 -20.40
C ARG A 126 -5.22 -4.09 -21.55
N ALA A 127 -5.03 -3.41 -22.69
CA ALA A 127 -5.91 -3.56 -23.85
C ALA A 127 -5.94 -5.01 -24.36
N GLU A 128 -4.77 -5.65 -24.48
CA GLU A 128 -4.65 -7.05 -24.90
C GLU A 128 -5.37 -8.00 -23.95
N LEU A 129 -5.22 -7.79 -22.62
CA LEU A 129 -5.92 -8.59 -21.62
C LEU A 129 -7.44 -8.45 -21.73
N LEU A 130 -7.95 -7.26 -21.95
CA LEU A 130 -9.39 -7.01 -22.10
C LEU A 130 -9.93 -7.62 -23.38
N GLU A 131 -9.23 -7.48 -24.50
CA GLU A 131 -9.61 -8.04 -25.79
C GLU A 131 -9.66 -9.56 -25.74
N HIS A 132 -8.61 -10.19 -25.18
CA HIS A 132 -8.56 -11.63 -24.98
C HIS A 132 -9.72 -12.12 -24.12
N MET A 133 -9.93 -11.50 -22.96
CA MET A 133 -11.00 -11.91 -22.04
C MET A 133 -12.40 -11.71 -22.62
N ARG A 134 -12.59 -10.67 -23.42
CA ARG A 134 -13.87 -10.46 -24.14
C ARG A 134 -14.15 -11.60 -25.11
N ALA A 135 -13.17 -11.98 -25.92
CA ALA A 135 -13.32 -13.08 -26.88
C ALA A 135 -13.58 -14.42 -26.15
N TRP A 136 -12.80 -14.70 -25.11
CA TRP A 136 -12.93 -15.94 -24.35
C TRP A 136 -14.27 -16.06 -23.62
N LEU A 137 -14.77 -14.98 -22.98
CA LEU A 137 -16.07 -14.96 -22.32
C LEU A 137 -17.23 -15.11 -23.31
N ALA A 138 -17.12 -14.55 -24.52
CA ALA A 138 -18.14 -14.73 -25.55
C ALA A 138 -18.29 -16.19 -25.97
N GLU A 139 -17.22 -16.96 -25.95
CA GLU A 139 -17.21 -18.38 -26.32
C GLU A 139 -17.65 -19.29 -25.15
N HIS A 140 -17.20 -19.00 -23.92
CA HIS A 140 -17.31 -19.93 -22.80
C HIS A 140 -18.44 -19.57 -21.80
N GLU A 141 -18.86 -18.30 -21.77
CA GLU A 141 -19.90 -17.82 -20.85
C GLU A 141 -21.12 -17.29 -21.63
N SER A 142 -21.17 -16.00 -21.89
CA SER A 142 -22.28 -15.34 -22.60
C SER A 142 -21.83 -14.06 -23.29
N ALA A 143 -22.60 -13.61 -24.28
CA ALA A 143 -22.38 -12.31 -24.92
C ALA A 143 -22.55 -11.14 -23.93
N GLU A 144 -23.39 -11.29 -22.90
CA GLU A 144 -23.58 -10.29 -21.86
C GLU A 144 -22.34 -10.17 -20.98
N SER A 145 -21.76 -11.28 -20.53
CA SER A 145 -20.51 -11.29 -19.78
C SER A 145 -19.34 -10.74 -20.60
N ALA A 146 -19.28 -11.08 -21.90
CA ALA A 146 -18.29 -10.53 -22.81
C ALA A 146 -18.40 -9.00 -22.93
N ALA A 147 -19.62 -8.47 -23.02
CA ALA A 147 -19.85 -7.02 -23.06
C ALA A 147 -19.40 -6.29 -21.78
N MET A 148 -19.36 -6.98 -20.62
CA MET A 148 -18.81 -6.42 -19.40
C MET A 148 -17.31 -6.12 -19.52
N MET A 149 -16.60 -6.68 -20.50
CA MET A 149 -15.19 -6.38 -20.79
C MET A 149 -15.02 -5.07 -21.60
N GLU A 150 -16.08 -4.37 -21.91
CA GLU A 150 -16.06 -3.06 -22.56
C GLU A 150 -16.16 -1.94 -21.52
N GLY A 151 -15.47 -0.83 -21.79
CA GLY A 151 -15.53 0.39 -20.99
C GLY A 151 -14.67 0.40 -19.73
N GLN A 152 -14.91 1.40 -18.87
CA GLN A 152 -14.07 1.65 -17.68
C GLN A 152 -14.22 0.59 -16.58
N GLY A 153 -15.39 -0.03 -16.45
CA GLY A 153 -15.65 -1.08 -15.46
C GLY A 153 -14.79 -2.32 -15.68
N ALA A 154 -14.69 -2.77 -16.93
CA ALA A 154 -13.85 -3.89 -17.33
C ALA A 154 -12.36 -3.67 -16.98
N SER A 155 -11.90 -2.45 -17.19
CA SER A 155 -10.54 -2.05 -16.82
C SER A 155 -10.25 -2.23 -15.32
N SER A 156 -11.27 -2.13 -14.46
CA SER A 156 -11.12 -2.34 -13.02
C SER A 156 -10.90 -3.81 -12.69
N LEU A 157 -11.60 -4.73 -13.36
CA LEU A 157 -11.48 -6.16 -13.14
C LEU A 157 -10.08 -6.66 -13.43
N VAL A 158 -9.55 -6.42 -14.63
CA VAL A 158 -8.19 -6.84 -14.99
C VAL A 158 -7.16 -6.20 -14.04
N ARG A 159 -7.36 -4.92 -13.67
CA ARG A 159 -6.50 -4.25 -12.70
C ARG A 159 -6.62 -4.81 -11.28
N ALA A 160 -7.77 -5.40 -10.92
CA ALA A 160 -7.99 -6.00 -9.60
C ALA A 160 -7.51 -7.45 -9.50
N HIS A 161 -6.91 -8.01 -10.56
CA HIS A 161 -6.36 -9.36 -10.51
C HIS A 161 -5.06 -9.38 -9.72
N SER A 162 -5.09 -10.01 -8.54
CA SER A 162 -3.96 -9.98 -7.60
C SER A 162 -2.77 -10.84 -8.04
N ALA A 163 -3.01 -11.90 -8.83
CA ALA A 163 -1.94 -12.75 -9.38
C ALA A 163 -1.18 -12.12 -10.57
N LEU A 164 -1.57 -10.92 -11.03
CA LEU A 164 -0.85 -10.20 -12.06
C LEU A 164 0.11 -9.17 -11.46
N LEU A 165 1.39 -9.39 -11.66
CA LEU A 165 2.42 -8.38 -11.40
C LEU A 165 2.29 -7.22 -12.38
N ARG A 166 2.72 -6.06 -11.94
CA ARG A 166 2.68 -4.81 -12.71
C ARG A 166 4.07 -4.21 -12.81
N ARG A 167 4.44 -3.75 -14.00
CA ARG A 167 5.68 -2.99 -14.22
C ARG A 167 5.42 -1.82 -15.19
N PRO A 168 6.20 -0.73 -15.09
CA PRO A 168 6.17 0.34 -16.09
C PRO A 168 6.77 -0.15 -17.41
N THR A 169 6.33 0.42 -18.54
CA THR A 169 6.86 0.12 -19.88
C THR A 169 8.28 0.65 -20.08
N ASP A 170 8.62 1.77 -19.44
CA ASP A 170 9.89 2.48 -19.58
C ASP A 170 10.87 2.27 -18.41
N GLY A 171 10.55 1.38 -17.48
CA GLY A 171 11.36 1.14 -16.27
C GLY A 171 11.29 2.24 -15.21
N ALA A 172 10.50 3.29 -15.41
CA ALA A 172 10.35 4.39 -14.44
C ALA A 172 9.29 4.05 -13.39
N TRP A 173 9.69 3.34 -12.34
CA TRP A 173 8.81 2.83 -11.29
C TRP A 173 8.08 3.92 -10.47
N ASP A 174 8.59 5.13 -10.47
CA ASP A 174 8.05 6.30 -9.75
C ASP A 174 7.02 7.12 -10.52
N ARG A 175 6.82 6.82 -11.81
CA ARG A 175 5.95 7.59 -12.70
C ARG A 175 4.72 6.81 -13.15
N ARG A 176 3.70 7.55 -13.60
CA ARG A 176 2.57 6.96 -14.32
C ARG A 176 2.98 6.81 -15.79
N THR A 177 3.35 5.59 -16.13
CA THR A 177 3.53 5.15 -17.52
C THR A 177 2.51 4.07 -17.81
N ASP A 178 2.40 3.65 -19.05
CA ASP A 178 1.64 2.46 -19.38
C ASP A 178 2.14 1.28 -18.56
N VAL A 179 1.21 0.48 -18.07
CA VAL A 179 1.50 -0.61 -17.15
C VAL A 179 1.35 -1.92 -17.88
N LEU A 180 2.42 -2.70 -17.86
CA LEU A 180 2.45 -4.09 -18.29
C LEU A 180 2.05 -5.01 -17.15
N HIS A 181 1.40 -6.12 -17.49
CA HIS A 181 0.94 -7.14 -16.57
C HIS A 181 1.49 -8.51 -16.98
N ARG A 182 1.89 -9.32 -16.01
CA ARG A 182 2.32 -10.70 -16.23
C ARG A 182 1.94 -11.56 -15.04
N SER A 183 1.61 -12.85 -15.30
CA SER A 183 1.35 -13.80 -14.22
C SER A 183 2.58 -13.95 -13.32
N ALA A 184 2.40 -13.76 -12.02
CA ALA A 184 3.48 -13.81 -11.04
C ALA A 184 4.17 -15.17 -11.02
N SER A 185 3.44 -16.26 -11.19
CA SER A 185 3.96 -17.63 -11.21
C SER A 185 4.96 -17.91 -12.32
N THR A 186 5.05 -17.04 -13.34
CA THR A 186 6.01 -17.15 -14.44
C THR A 186 7.18 -16.18 -14.32
N VAL A 187 7.16 -15.29 -13.33
CA VAL A 187 8.24 -14.32 -13.06
C VAL A 187 9.18 -14.84 -11.98
N PHE A 188 8.63 -15.52 -10.97
CA PHE A 188 9.37 -16.19 -9.92
C PHE A 188 8.58 -17.38 -9.37
N GLU A 189 9.29 -18.29 -8.70
CA GLU A 189 8.65 -19.44 -8.07
C GLU A 189 7.66 -18.98 -6.99
N LEU A 190 6.42 -19.44 -7.11
CA LEU A 190 5.32 -19.16 -6.20
C LEU A 190 4.82 -20.46 -5.57
N THR A 191 4.81 -20.53 -4.27
CA THR A 191 4.10 -21.57 -3.53
C THR A 191 2.72 -21.05 -3.16
N PRO A 192 1.64 -21.63 -3.67
CA PRO A 192 0.29 -21.26 -3.27
C PRO A 192 0.10 -21.42 -1.76
N VAL A 193 -0.55 -20.45 -1.13
CA VAL A 193 -0.84 -20.45 0.30
C VAL A 193 -2.35 -20.54 0.49
N ASP A 194 -2.78 -21.35 1.44
CA ASP A 194 -4.19 -21.38 1.86
C ASP A 194 -4.61 -20.01 2.39
N PRO A 195 -5.75 -19.44 1.94
CA PRO A 195 -6.16 -18.10 2.36
C PRO A 195 -6.39 -17.91 3.86
N ASP A 196 -6.71 -18.96 4.60
CA ASP A 196 -6.88 -18.87 6.06
C ASP A 196 -5.51 -18.93 6.77
N VAL A 197 -4.52 -19.66 6.24
CA VAL A 197 -3.13 -19.60 6.68
C VAL A 197 -2.54 -18.22 6.36
N ALA A 198 -2.73 -17.73 5.15
CA ALA A 198 -2.28 -16.42 4.73
C ALA A 198 -2.85 -15.28 5.61
N LEU A 199 -4.11 -15.38 6.03
CA LEU A 199 -4.72 -14.39 6.91
C LEU A 199 -4.08 -14.39 8.31
N VAL A 200 -3.68 -15.56 8.82
CA VAL A 200 -2.94 -15.66 10.09
C VAL A 200 -1.61 -14.93 10.00
N GLU A 201 -0.81 -15.23 8.99
CA GLU A 201 0.50 -14.59 8.79
C GLU A 201 0.37 -13.09 8.50
N LEU A 202 -0.58 -12.66 7.68
CA LEU A 202 -0.83 -11.22 7.44
C LEU A 202 -1.32 -10.50 8.70
N THR A 203 -2.02 -11.19 9.60
CA THR A 203 -2.39 -10.59 10.90
C THR A 203 -1.15 -10.37 11.76
N GLN A 204 -0.20 -11.30 11.77
CA GLN A 204 1.09 -11.13 12.46
C GLN A 204 1.91 -9.99 11.82
N VAL A 205 1.97 -9.92 10.48
CA VAL A 205 2.60 -8.80 9.75
C VAL A 205 1.95 -7.48 10.14
N HIS A 206 0.62 -7.41 10.17
CA HIS A 206 -0.10 -6.19 10.58
C HIS A 206 0.23 -5.80 12.02
N LEU A 207 0.15 -6.73 12.97
CA LEU A 207 0.48 -6.45 14.36
C LEU A 207 1.96 -6.07 14.54
N GLY A 208 2.87 -6.71 13.80
CA GLY A 208 4.29 -6.37 13.78
C GLY A 208 4.59 -4.97 13.26
N SER A 209 3.81 -4.47 12.30
CA SER A 209 4.01 -3.18 11.64
C SER A 209 3.20 -2.06 12.27
N TYR A 210 1.97 -2.31 12.69
CA TYR A 210 0.97 -1.32 13.10
C TYR A 210 0.48 -1.49 14.55
N GLY A 211 0.82 -2.59 15.21
CA GLY A 211 0.37 -2.87 16.56
C GLY A 211 0.82 -1.83 17.61
N PRO A 212 0.15 -1.80 18.77
CA PRO A 212 -1.08 -2.50 19.10
C PRO A 212 -2.27 -2.01 18.27
N ALA A 213 -3.13 -2.94 17.82
CA ALA A 213 -4.24 -2.64 16.93
C ALA A 213 -5.53 -3.34 17.38
N THR A 214 -6.68 -2.84 16.94
CA THR A 214 -7.95 -3.51 17.18
C THR A 214 -8.21 -4.57 16.10
N ARG A 215 -9.09 -5.53 16.38
CA ARG A 215 -9.58 -6.47 15.36
C ARG A 215 -10.21 -5.77 14.15
N ARG A 216 -10.80 -4.58 14.35
CA ARG A 216 -11.36 -3.75 13.27
C ARG A 216 -10.27 -3.17 12.38
N ASP A 217 -9.11 -2.83 12.95
CA ASP A 217 -7.97 -2.35 12.17
C ASP A 217 -7.41 -3.47 11.27
N VAL A 218 -7.25 -4.68 11.81
CA VAL A 218 -6.83 -5.86 11.04
C VAL A 218 -7.82 -6.17 9.91
N ALA A 219 -9.11 -6.23 10.22
CA ALA A 219 -10.17 -6.47 9.23
C ALA A 219 -10.18 -5.40 8.14
N TRP A 220 -10.07 -4.13 8.53
CA TRP A 220 -9.99 -3.01 7.60
C TRP A 220 -8.78 -3.14 6.68
N TRP A 221 -7.61 -3.43 7.22
CA TRP A 221 -6.37 -3.48 6.47
C TRP A 221 -6.31 -4.67 5.51
N THR A 222 -6.73 -5.85 5.95
CA THR A 222 -6.78 -7.05 5.11
C THR A 222 -7.92 -7.02 4.08
N GLY A 223 -8.99 -6.26 4.35
CA GLY A 223 -10.24 -6.28 3.59
C GLY A 223 -11.11 -7.49 3.92
N ASP A 224 -10.80 -8.24 4.98
CA ASP A 224 -11.56 -9.40 5.41
C ASP A 224 -12.61 -9.03 6.49
N ASN A 225 -13.48 -9.97 6.83
CA ASN A 225 -14.54 -9.74 7.81
C ASN A 225 -14.08 -9.99 9.26
N LEU A 226 -14.81 -9.42 10.21
CA LEU A 226 -14.46 -9.53 11.63
C LEU A 226 -14.50 -10.96 12.17
N THR A 227 -15.42 -11.80 11.69
CA THR A 227 -15.54 -13.19 12.15
C THR A 227 -14.27 -13.99 11.84
N ARG A 228 -13.69 -13.81 10.65
CA ARG A 228 -12.44 -14.47 10.29
C ARG A 228 -11.25 -13.93 11.09
N VAL A 229 -11.21 -12.61 11.30
CA VAL A 229 -10.16 -12.00 12.14
C VAL A 229 -10.26 -12.48 13.58
N ASP A 230 -11.47 -12.63 14.13
CA ASP A 230 -11.67 -13.19 15.47
C ASP A 230 -11.16 -14.64 15.56
N ALA A 231 -11.46 -15.45 14.54
CA ALA A 231 -10.96 -16.83 14.45
C ALA A 231 -9.41 -16.88 14.36
N VAL A 232 -8.80 -15.94 13.62
CA VAL A 232 -7.34 -15.82 13.53
C VAL A 232 -6.73 -15.43 14.88
N ILE A 233 -7.28 -14.43 15.57
CA ILE A 233 -6.80 -14.02 16.90
C ILE A 233 -6.88 -15.19 17.89
N HIS A 234 -7.97 -15.94 17.84
CA HIS A 234 -8.14 -17.14 18.66
C HIS A 234 -7.10 -18.23 18.31
N ARG A 235 -6.82 -18.44 17.03
CA ARG A 235 -5.82 -19.42 16.55
C ARG A 235 -4.40 -19.05 16.96
N LEU A 236 -4.06 -17.75 16.97
CA LEU A 236 -2.75 -17.25 17.39
C LEU A 236 -2.49 -17.47 18.91
N GLY A 237 -3.53 -17.57 19.73
CA GLY A 237 -3.41 -17.92 21.14
C GLY A 237 -2.36 -17.07 21.87
N ASP A 238 -1.35 -17.72 22.43
CA ASP A 238 -0.29 -17.08 23.23
C ASP A 238 0.70 -16.24 22.41
N GLU A 239 0.66 -16.32 21.09
CA GLU A 239 1.47 -15.44 20.20
C GLU A 239 0.96 -13.99 20.20
N VAL A 240 -0.26 -13.77 20.70
CA VAL A 240 -0.90 -12.44 20.74
C VAL A 240 -1.35 -12.12 22.17
N VAL A 241 -1.00 -10.93 22.63
CA VAL A 241 -1.47 -10.39 23.92
C VAL A 241 -2.63 -9.43 23.73
N GLN A 242 -3.60 -9.52 24.62
CA GLN A 242 -4.71 -8.57 24.70
C GLN A 242 -4.38 -7.44 25.66
N LEU A 243 -4.55 -6.20 25.21
CA LEU A 243 -4.27 -4.98 25.95
C LEU A 243 -5.54 -4.15 26.11
N ARG A 244 -5.77 -3.57 27.30
CA ARG A 244 -6.85 -2.61 27.52
C ARG A 244 -6.30 -1.20 27.38
N GLY A 245 -6.82 -0.44 26.43
CA GLY A 245 -6.48 0.97 26.27
C GLY A 245 -7.11 1.84 27.35
N ALA A 246 -6.55 3.03 27.58
CA ALA A 246 -7.14 4.03 28.49
C ALA A 246 -8.52 4.52 28.00
N ASP A 247 -8.79 4.39 26.71
CA ASP A 247 -10.07 4.65 26.05
C ASP A 247 -11.12 3.54 26.27
N GLY A 248 -10.75 2.50 27.03
CA GLY A 248 -11.58 1.33 27.26
C GLY A 248 -11.66 0.36 26.09
N VAL A 249 -10.96 0.60 25.00
CA VAL A 249 -10.93 -0.27 23.82
C VAL A 249 -9.96 -1.44 24.03
N THR A 250 -10.31 -2.59 23.48
CA THR A 250 -9.43 -3.77 23.44
C THR A 250 -8.53 -3.70 22.22
N TYR A 251 -7.23 -3.82 22.47
CA TYR A 251 -6.17 -3.89 21.45
C TYR A 251 -5.49 -5.25 21.53
N PHE A 252 -4.92 -5.66 20.41
CA PHE A 252 -4.11 -6.85 20.29
C PHE A 252 -2.70 -6.46 19.86
N ASP A 253 -1.72 -7.20 20.34
CA ASP A 253 -0.32 -7.04 19.98
C ASP A 253 0.37 -8.38 19.92
N LEU A 254 1.52 -8.47 19.22
CA LEU A 254 2.37 -9.65 19.31
C LEU A 254 2.91 -9.79 20.75
N ALA A 255 3.01 -11.01 21.25
CA ALA A 255 3.62 -11.29 22.55
C ALA A 255 5.11 -10.88 22.59
N ASP A 256 5.81 -11.06 21.47
CA ASP A 256 7.17 -10.54 21.25
C ASP A 256 7.21 -9.60 20.04
N PRO A 257 6.87 -8.33 20.22
CA PRO A 257 6.80 -7.38 19.13
C PRO A 257 8.18 -6.90 18.68
N PRO A 258 8.34 -6.46 17.42
CA PRO A 258 9.58 -5.87 16.95
C PRO A 258 10.03 -4.69 17.81
N ARG A 259 11.32 -4.65 18.14
CA ARG A 259 11.94 -3.66 19.03
C ARG A 259 12.99 -2.82 18.28
N GLY A 260 13.44 -1.72 18.87
CA GLY A 260 14.64 -0.99 18.41
C GLY A 260 14.40 0.14 17.41
N GLY A 261 13.14 0.41 17.00
CA GLY A 261 12.83 1.55 16.14
C GLY A 261 12.73 2.89 16.88
N LEU A 262 12.49 3.97 16.12
CA LEU A 262 12.40 5.34 16.63
C LEU A 262 11.00 5.62 17.20
N PRO A 263 10.87 5.95 18.51
CA PRO A 263 9.59 6.30 19.12
C PRO A 263 9.11 7.70 18.70
N ASP A 264 10.04 8.51 18.25
CA ASP A 264 9.86 9.81 17.64
C ASP A 264 10.84 9.92 16.47
N PRO A 265 10.35 9.89 15.24
CA PRO A 265 11.19 9.98 14.06
C PRO A 265 11.60 11.43 13.72
N GLY A 266 11.08 12.45 14.42
CA GLY A 266 11.17 13.85 14.05
C GLY A 266 10.27 14.20 12.87
N LEU A 267 10.60 15.27 12.15
CA LEU A 267 9.83 15.69 10.97
C LEU A 267 10.07 14.74 9.79
N ARG A 268 8.99 14.26 9.17
CA ARG A 268 9.04 13.39 7.97
C ARG A 268 7.99 13.80 6.95
N LEU A 269 8.36 13.76 5.68
CA LEU A 269 7.46 13.90 4.54
C LEU A 269 6.97 12.51 4.13
N LEU A 270 5.70 12.20 4.43
CA LEU A 270 5.08 10.91 4.13
C LEU A 270 4.32 10.96 2.81
N PRO A 271 4.25 9.85 2.04
CA PRO A 271 3.58 9.81 0.76
C PRO A 271 2.06 9.85 0.87
N GLU A 272 1.44 9.94 -0.29
CA GLU A 272 0.03 9.60 -0.47
C GLU A 272 -0.22 8.17 0.03
N TYR A 273 -1.35 7.95 0.69
CA TYR A 273 -1.76 6.61 1.16
C TYR A 273 -0.77 5.95 2.15
N ASP A 274 -0.06 6.75 2.96
CA ASP A 274 0.91 6.19 3.92
C ASP A 274 0.27 5.23 4.94
N GLY A 275 1.01 4.20 5.31
CA GLY A 275 0.58 3.15 6.24
C GLY A 275 0.17 3.66 7.63
N LEU A 276 0.72 4.79 8.12
CA LEU A 276 0.29 5.39 9.38
C LEU A 276 -1.20 5.77 9.39
N LEU A 277 -1.79 6.05 8.21
CA LEU A 277 -3.22 6.30 8.07
C LEU A 277 -3.98 5.05 7.60
N LEU A 278 -3.39 4.28 6.67
CA LEU A 278 -4.07 3.17 6.02
C LEU A 278 -3.88 1.81 6.70
N GLY A 279 -3.06 1.73 7.70
CA GLY A 279 -2.96 0.55 8.57
C GLY A 279 -4.13 0.41 9.55
N TYR A 280 -5.02 1.41 9.61
CA TYR A 280 -6.09 1.48 10.61
C TYR A 280 -7.45 1.77 10.01
N ALA A 281 -8.49 1.26 10.66
CA ALA A 281 -9.87 1.68 10.44
C ALA A 281 -10.03 3.19 10.73
N PRO A 282 -10.98 3.89 10.05
CA PRO A 282 -11.07 5.34 10.14
C PRO A 282 -11.05 5.94 11.55
N PRO A 283 -11.76 5.40 12.56
CA PRO A 283 -11.73 5.98 13.91
C PRO A 283 -10.35 5.91 14.58
N ALA A 284 -9.57 4.87 14.32
CA ALA A 284 -8.26 4.66 14.94
C ALA A 284 -7.16 5.58 14.38
N ARG A 285 -7.43 6.30 13.28
CA ARG A 285 -6.55 7.33 12.71
C ARG A 285 -6.36 8.54 13.62
N SER A 286 -7.25 8.73 14.60
CA SER A 286 -7.10 9.72 15.68
C SER A 286 -5.78 9.59 16.42
N ARG A 287 -5.11 8.42 16.31
CA ARG A 287 -3.77 8.19 16.85
C ARG A 287 -2.73 9.18 16.30
N PHE A 288 -2.88 9.60 15.05
CA PHE A 288 -1.92 10.46 14.35
C PHE A 288 -2.52 11.78 13.84
N LEU A 289 -3.84 11.86 13.68
CA LEU A 289 -4.51 13.00 13.06
C LEU A 289 -5.71 13.41 13.93
N ASN A 290 -5.96 14.71 14.06
CA ASN A 290 -7.24 15.21 14.58
C ASN A 290 -8.35 14.91 13.54
N LEU A 291 -9.33 14.09 13.95
CA LEU A 291 -10.40 13.66 13.04
C LEU A 291 -11.36 14.78 12.64
N ASP A 292 -11.43 15.88 13.39
CA ASP A 292 -12.21 17.07 13.03
C ASP A 292 -11.66 17.73 11.76
N HIS A 293 -10.38 17.47 11.44
CA HIS A 293 -9.69 18.00 10.28
C HIS A 293 -9.32 16.92 9.25
N VAL A 294 -9.92 15.73 9.35
CA VAL A 294 -9.60 14.61 8.45
C VAL A 294 -9.83 14.93 6.98
N ASP A 295 -10.76 15.80 6.64
CA ASP A 295 -11.08 16.18 5.26
C ASP A 295 -9.98 17.01 4.58
N HIS A 296 -9.04 17.60 5.34
CA HIS A 296 -7.82 18.22 4.82
C HIS A 296 -6.79 17.17 4.32
N VAL A 297 -6.88 15.95 4.82
CA VAL A 297 -5.92 14.88 4.51
C VAL A 297 -6.56 13.78 3.67
N TRP A 298 -7.84 13.51 3.88
CA TRP A 298 -8.58 12.48 3.18
C TRP A 298 -9.76 13.07 2.39
N PHE A 299 -9.61 13.15 1.07
CA PHE A 299 -10.65 13.61 0.15
C PHE A 299 -11.65 12.46 -0.10
N ARG A 300 -12.67 12.36 0.73
CA ARG A 300 -13.63 11.24 0.76
C ARG A 300 -14.33 11.02 -0.58
N LYS A 301 -14.60 12.10 -1.33
CA LYS A 301 -15.33 12.05 -2.62
C LYS A 301 -14.65 11.14 -3.65
N ASN A 302 -13.32 11.07 -3.64
CA ASN A 302 -12.53 10.26 -4.57
C ASN A 302 -11.58 9.27 -3.88
N GLY A 303 -11.66 9.16 -2.55
CA GLY A 303 -10.84 8.23 -1.75
C GLY A 303 -9.34 8.56 -1.71
N VAL A 304 -8.95 9.78 -2.10
CA VAL A 304 -7.54 10.18 -2.16
C VAL A 304 -7.06 10.61 -0.77
N PHE A 305 -5.90 10.06 -0.35
CA PHE A 305 -5.15 10.56 0.79
C PHE A 305 -4.00 11.43 0.30
N ALA A 306 -3.93 12.65 0.82
CA ALA A 306 -2.83 13.57 0.53
C ALA A 306 -1.51 13.06 1.13
N PRO A 307 -0.37 13.43 0.56
CA PRO A 307 0.92 13.28 1.24
C PRO A 307 0.97 14.24 2.43
N VAL A 308 1.53 13.77 3.56
CA VAL A 308 1.41 14.47 4.84
C VAL A 308 2.78 14.73 5.49
N VAL A 309 2.84 15.74 6.34
CA VAL A 309 3.98 16.02 7.21
C VAL A 309 3.70 15.43 8.58
N LEU A 310 4.53 14.48 8.98
CA LEU A 310 4.59 13.96 10.34
C LEU A 310 5.59 14.81 11.13
N MET A 311 5.18 15.33 12.28
CA MET A 311 6.03 16.06 13.22
C MET A 311 5.58 15.69 14.64
N ASP A 312 6.53 15.38 15.53
CA ASP A 312 6.27 14.95 16.92
C ASP A 312 5.24 13.80 17.03
N GLY A 313 5.26 12.92 16.03
CA GLY A 313 4.35 11.78 15.93
C GLY A 313 2.90 12.13 15.59
N ARG A 314 2.64 13.34 15.10
CA ARG A 314 1.32 13.79 14.61
C ARG A 314 1.41 14.30 13.17
N ILE A 315 0.33 14.17 12.45
CA ILE A 315 0.16 14.77 11.12
C ILE A 315 -0.26 16.22 11.32
N VAL A 316 0.62 17.14 10.91
CA VAL A 316 0.44 18.58 11.14
C VAL A 316 0.21 19.39 9.87
N ALA A 317 0.53 18.81 8.70
CA ALA A 317 0.38 19.48 7.41
C ALA A 317 0.22 18.47 6.28
N THR A 318 -0.23 18.95 5.13
CA THR A 318 -0.10 18.27 3.82
C THR A 318 1.04 18.90 3.05
N TRP A 319 1.57 18.16 2.06
CA TRP A 319 2.61 18.69 1.18
C TRP A 319 2.43 18.20 -0.26
N ARG A 320 3.03 18.90 -1.20
CA ARG A 320 3.06 18.49 -2.61
C ARG A 320 4.28 19.05 -3.33
N LEU A 321 4.74 18.32 -4.35
CA LEU A 321 5.69 18.82 -5.31
C LEU A 321 4.93 19.55 -6.42
N VAL A 322 5.27 20.81 -6.65
CA VAL A 322 4.70 21.67 -7.68
C VAL A 322 5.75 21.93 -8.75
N LYS A 323 5.46 21.56 -9.99
CA LYS A 323 6.35 21.87 -11.12
C LYS A 323 6.02 23.25 -11.68
N SER A 324 7.05 24.08 -11.84
CA SER A 324 6.98 25.38 -12.51
C SER A 324 8.11 25.43 -13.55
N GLY A 325 7.79 25.16 -14.81
CA GLY A 325 8.79 24.99 -15.84
C GLY A 325 9.72 23.80 -15.54
N ARG A 326 11.02 24.07 -15.40
CA ARG A 326 12.05 23.08 -15.03
C ARG A 326 12.27 22.95 -13.53
N GLN A 327 11.70 23.82 -12.73
CA GLN A 327 11.88 23.85 -11.28
C GLN A 327 10.78 23.03 -10.60
N VAL A 328 11.15 22.42 -9.48
CA VAL A 328 10.22 21.71 -8.58
C VAL A 328 10.26 22.43 -7.25
N HIS A 329 9.10 22.82 -6.73
CA HIS A 329 8.94 23.49 -5.45
C HIS A 329 8.19 22.58 -4.49
N LEU A 330 8.49 22.69 -3.19
CA LEU A 330 7.72 22.04 -2.13
C LEU A 330 6.67 23.01 -1.60
N ALA A 331 5.41 22.70 -1.75
CA ALA A 331 4.32 23.42 -1.10
C ALA A 331 3.85 22.63 0.13
N VAL A 332 3.84 23.27 1.30
CA VAL A 332 3.36 22.72 2.57
C VAL A 332 2.17 23.55 3.04
N ARG A 333 1.10 22.89 3.49
CA ARG A 333 -0.14 23.51 3.97
C ARG A 333 -0.50 22.93 5.34
N SER A 334 -0.49 23.78 6.37
CA SER A 334 -0.79 23.36 7.73
C SER A 334 -2.23 22.90 7.88
N VAL A 335 -2.43 21.81 8.61
CA VAL A 335 -3.78 21.40 9.06
C VAL A 335 -4.24 22.38 10.13
N PRO A 336 -5.50 22.87 10.09
CA PRO A 336 -6.02 23.78 11.09
C PRO A 336 -5.87 23.25 12.51
N GLY A 337 -5.46 24.13 13.44
CA GLY A 337 -5.28 23.78 14.84
C GLY A 337 -4.02 22.97 15.17
N GLU A 338 -3.27 22.50 14.18
CA GLU A 338 -1.99 21.83 14.38
C GLU A 338 -0.81 22.83 14.31
N PRO A 339 0.34 22.51 14.94
CA PRO A 339 1.54 23.38 14.90
C PRO A 339 2.02 23.64 13.47
N SER A 340 2.53 24.83 13.23
CA SER A 340 3.17 25.18 11.95
C SER A 340 4.48 24.41 11.79
N VAL A 341 4.78 24.01 10.54
CA VAL A 341 6.04 23.35 10.19
C VAL A 341 7.16 24.38 10.16
N PRO A 342 8.22 24.23 10.97
CA PRO A 342 9.36 25.16 10.93
C PRO A 342 10.17 24.95 9.63
N ALA A 343 10.49 26.04 8.94
CA ALA A 343 11.25 25.99 7.68
C ALA A 343 12.60 25.28 7.85
N ASP A 344 13.31 25.60 8.94
CA ASP A 344 14.63 25.05 9.24
C ASP A 344 14.63 23.53 9.48
N SER A 345 13.48 22.96 9.81
CA SER A 345 13.32 21.51 10.04
C SER A 345 13.10 20.69 8.75
N LEU A 346 12.92 21.35 7.61
CA LEU A 346 12.60 20.67 6.33
C LEU A 346 13.83 20.20 5.55
N GLY A 347 15.04 20.66 5.89
CA GLY A 347 16.25 20.39 5.11
C GLY A 347 16.52 18.88 4.93
N GLU A 348 16.59 18.11 6.02
CA GLU A 348 16.81 16.65 5.96
C GLU A 348 15.66 15.90 5.23
N PRO A 349 14.37 16.13 5.54
CA PRO A 349 13.27 15.52 4.83
C PRO A 349 13.23 15.82 3.32
N ILE A 350 13.56 17.04 2.92
CA ILE A 350 13.66 17.45 1.50
C ILE A 350 14.78 16.66 0.83
N ALA A 351 16.00 16.70 1.40
CA ALA A 351 17.15 15.97 0.85
C ALA A 351 16.88 14.47 0.69
N ALA A 352 16.12 13.86 1.63
CA ALA A 352 15.71 12.46 1.52
C ALA A 352 14.77 12.22 0.33
N VAL A 353 13.81 13.12 0.10
CA VAL A 353 12.88 13.02 -1.06
C VAL A 353 13.63 13.26 -2.37
N GLU A 354 14.53 14.25 -2.42
CA GLU A 354 15.38 14.54 -3.60
C GLU A 354 16.20 13.30 -4.00
N THR A 355 16.85 12.68 -3.02
CA THR A 355 17.67 11.49 -3.23
C THR A 355 16.83 10.30 -3.73
N ALA A 356 15.65 10.08 -3.13
CA ALA A 356 14.81 8.96 -3.46
C ALA A 356 14.07 9.12 -4.81
N LEU A 357 13.80 10.34 -5.25
CA LEU A 357 13.10 10.63 -6.52
C LEU A 357 14.04 11.10 -7.64
N ASN A 358 15.34 11.29 -7.34
CA ASN A 358 16.32 11.88 -8.25
C ASN A 358 15.82 13.20 -8.84
N VAL A 359 15.38 14.12 -7.97
CA VAL A 359 14.90 15.47 -8.30
C VAL A 359 15.62 16.50 -7.46
N THR A 360 15.62 17.75 -7.91
CA THR A 360 16.06 18.89 -7.10
C THR A 360 14.84 19.72 -6.73
N ILE A 361 14.67 19.99 -5.44
CA ILE A 361 13.60 20.84 -4.90
C ILE A 361 14.21 22.21 -4.63
N GLY A 362 13.68 23.23 -5.31
CA GLY A 362 14.10 24.61 -5.12
C GLY A 362 13.43 25.25 -3.89
N ASP A 363 12.52 26.17 -4.12
CA ASP A 363 11.88 26.92 -3.05
C ASP A 363 10.87 26.07 -2.24
N VAL A 364 10.67 26.48 -0.99
CA VAL A 364 9.65 25.94 -0.09
C VAL A 364 8.58 27.00 0.17
N ASP A 365 7.35 26.71 -0.19
CA ASP A 365 6.18 27.54 0.09
C ASP A 365 5.42 27.02 1.33
N LEU A 366 5.55 27.73 2.45
CA LEU A 366 4.87 27.46 3.71
C LEU A 366 3.60 28.33 3.82
N GLY A 367 2.58 28.02 3.02
CA GLY A 367 1.30 28.72 3.09
C GLY A 367 0.36 28.15 4.14
N ARG A 368 -0.57 28.99 4.62
CA ARG A 368 -1.78 28.48 5.28
C ARG A 368 -2.76 27.99 4.23
N GLU A 369 -3.52 26.94 4.53
CA GLU A 369 -4.59 26.52 3.63
C GLU A 369 -5.63 27.65 3.59
N THR A 370 -5.77 28.31 2.45
CA THR A 370 -6.93 29.17 2.17
C THR A 370 -8.11 28.25 1.86
N ARG A 371 -9.19 28.44 2.61
CA ARG A 371 -10.47 27.72 2.46
C ARG A 371 -11.01 27.80 1.04
#